data_07f07353b59d501504a35f5abda835eb
#
_entry.id   07f07353b59d501504a35f5abda835eb
#
_cell.length_a   1.000
_cell.length_b   1.000
_cell.length_c   1.000
_cell.angle_alpha   90.00
_cell.angle_beta   90.00
_cell.angle_gamma   90.00
#
_symmetry.space_group_name_H-M   'P 1'
#
loop_
_entity.id
_entity.type
_entity.pdbx_description
1 polymer ?
#
loop_
_entity_poly.entity_id
_entity_poly.type
_entity_poly.pdbx_seq_one_letter_code
_entity_poly.pdbx_strand_id
1 'polypeptide(L)'
;TNHVTGSLPCMPARHDILCGALDFLWKPWGSIEVWEEPITRVLGHKGVVSYLATDHPHLFETGGENYHVDFGGWNYVRGHEGDLWRTFEDPTWIGSPAMPARGGGWFWSRYGIDTPARGYDRSRTFFRTEEDYPGPQTMMDAERFLRDASPHHDRWFLFVDEFDPHEPFDTPAPWAGMYHDGPWDEEWIIWPPYIHGGVTGGVISAEEGRHIRANYGAKLTMIDHWFGRILAMFDEQDLWKDTALIVCTDHGHYLGEEREGKDIWGKPGVPQFEPIGHTPLLVAWPNVPGGGTNDALTTNVDIFATIADIYGASVQHRTHGKSLVPLLEGSSTAIREWALGGVWGNWVQITDGRMKYARSAVESNSPLSIWSNRWSTMPIHFDGIVGMPPPDQRARLDTMPGSDIPVLRQPFESGDQMPIWAFGDNAVGKHYLFDLAVDPGEEENRVGEQGERDMIELLRVALQSIDSPGEQLSRIGID
;
A
#
# COMPACT_ATOMS: atom_id res chain seq x y z
N THR A 1 7.90 5.95 15.40
CA THR A 1 6.93 4.97 15.91
C THR A 1 5.48 5.36 15.62
N ASN A 2 5.22 6.52 15.01
CA ASN A 2 3.88 7.02 14.71
C ASN A 2 3.76 7.37 13.22
N HIS A 3 4.09 6.39 12.37
CA HIS A 3 3.97 6.50 10.92
C HIS A 3 2.69 5.81 10.46
N VAL A 4 1.85 6.53 9.72
CA VAL A 4 0.56 6.02 9.24
C VAL A 4 0.48 6.09 7.73
N THR A 5 -0.17 5.09 7.12
CA THR A 5 -0.43 5.13 5.69
C THR A 5 -1.48 6.19 5.34
N GLY A 6 -1.40 6.76 4.14
CA GLY A 6 -2.35 7.70 3.60
C GLY A 6 -3.43 7.03 2.75
N SER A 7 -3.25 7.09 1.45
CA SER A 7 -4.16 6.49 0.47
C SER A 7 -4.03 4.96 0.43
N LEU A 8 -5.15 4.25 0.25
CA LEU A 8 -5.22 2.81 0.15
C LEU A 8 -5.94 2.36 -1.14
N PRO A 9 -5.69 1.15 -1.61
CA PRO A 9 -4.67 0.20 -1.20
C PRO A 9 -3.31 0.43 -1.90
N CYS A 10 -2.65 -0.62 -2.38
CA CYS A 10 -1.27 -0.66 -2.85
C CYS A 10 -0.85 0.48 -3.80
N MET A 11 -1.53 0.68 -4.93
CA MET A 11 -1.14 1.72 -5.91
C MET A 11 -1.42 3.14 -5.41
N PRO A 12 -2.57 3.46 -4.78
CA PRO A 12 -2.75 4.75 -4.12
C PRO A 12 -1.70 5.06 -3.06
N ALA A 13 -1.27 4.07 -2.26
CA ALA A 13 -0.18 4.26 -1.30
C ALA A 13 1.17 4.54 -1.98
N ARG A 14 1.46 3.88 -3.11
CA ARG A 14 2.65 4.18 -3.93
C ARG A 14 2.57 5.54 -4.60
N HIS A 15 1.36 5.98 -4.95
CA HIS A 15 1.15 7.35 -5.43
C HIS A 15 1.53 8.37 -4.36
N ASP A 16 1.12 8.15 -3.10
CA ASP A 16 1.53 8.99 -1.97
C ASP A 16 3.05 9.08 -1.86
N ILE A 17 3.76 7.94 -1.98
CA ILE A 17 5.23 7.86 -1.87
C ILE A 17 5.93 8.49 -3.08
N LEU A 18 5.43 8.29 -4.30
CA LEU A 18 6.12 8.71 -5.52
C LEU A 18 5.69 10.09 -6.03
N CYS A 19 4.49 10.56 -5.69
CA CYS A 19 3.96 11.86 -6.10
C CYS A 19 3.76 12.85 -4.92
N GLY A 20 3.80 12.38 -3.68
CA GLY A 20 3.71 13.23 -2.49
C GLY A 20 2.32 13.83 -2.26
N ALA A 21 1.30 13.34 -2.94
CA ALA A 21 -0.07 13.82 -2.86
C ALA A 21 -1.02 12.67 -2.52
N LEU A 22 -1.90 12.92 -1.55
CA LEU A 22 -2.98 11.99 -1.24
C LEU A 22 -3.91 11.86 -2.45
N ASP A 23 -4.24 10.63 -2.85
CA ASP A 23 -4.97 10.32 -4.07
C ASP A 23 -6.43 9.94 -3.81
N PHE A 24 -6.71 9.29 -2.69
CA PHE A 24 -8.00 8.68 -2.35
C PHE A 24 -9.18 9.64 -2.27
N LEU A 25 -8.96 10.95 -2.24
CA LEU A 25 -10.04 11.94 -2.20
C LEU A 25 -10.54 12.31 -3.60
N TRP A 26 -9.74 12.09 -4.63
CA TRP A 26 -10.01 12.52 -6.00
C TRP A 26 -10.33 11.38 -6.97
N LYS A 27 -9.70 10.25 -6.79
CA LYS A 27 -9.90 9.10 -7.70
C LYS A 27 -9.69 7.76 -6.97
N PRO A 28 -10.25 6.68 -7.49
CA PRO A 28 -9.90 5.33 -7.06
C PRO A 28 -8.49 4.97 -7.54
N TRP A 29 -8.06 3.72 -7.27
CA TRP A 29 -6.85 3.14 -7.85
C TRP A 29 -6.69 3.54 -9.31
N GLY A 30 -5.56 4.16 -9.65
CA GLY A 30 -5.31 4.68 -11.00
C GLY A 30 -3.88 5.09 -11.24
N SER A 31 -3.60 5.44 -12.49
CA SER A 31 -2.30 5.90 -12.97
C SER A 31 -1.92 7.27 -12.40
N ILE A 32 -0.63 7.60 -12.41
CA ILE A 32 -0.14 8.97 -12.17
C ILE A 32 -0.72 9.90 -13.24
N GLU A 33 -1.24 11.03 -12.82
CA GLU A 33 -1.86 12.02 -13.70
C GLU A 33 -0.84 12.75 -14.59
N VAL A 34 -1.32 13.33 -15.68
CA VAL A 34 -0.43 13.98 -16.67
C VAL A 34 0.24 15.25 -16.17
N TRP A 35 -0.31 15.88 -15.14
CA TRP A 35 0.24 17.11 -14.52
C TRP A 35 1.12 16.83 -13.29
N GLU A 36 1.16 15.58 -12.80
CA GLU A 36 1.95 15.19 -11.65
C GLU A 36 3.41 14.93 -12.06
N GLU A 37 4.30 15.29 -11.18
CA GLU A 37 5.74 15.03 -11.34
C GLU A 37 6.16 13.99 -10.30
N PRO A 38 6.24 12.70 -10.66
CA PRO A 38 6.77 11.71 -9.73
C PRO A 38 8.20 12.07 -9.32
N ILE A 39 8.59 11.62 -8.13
CA ILE A 39 9.90 11.93 -7.56
C ILE A 39 11.05 11.63 -8.54
N THR A 40 10.94 10.59 -9.33
CA THR A 40 11.92 10.20 -10.35
C THR A 40 12.13 11.26 -11.43
N ARG A 41 11.05 11.88 -11.91
CA ARG A 41 11.12 13.00 -12.86
C ARG A 41 11.75 14.23 -12.20
N VAL A 42 11.31 14.57 -10.98
CA VAL A 42 11.86 15.66 -10.18
C VAL A 42 13.36 15.50 -9.96
N LEU A 43 13.81 14.29 -9.61
CA LEU A 43 15.22 13.95 -9.43
C LEU A 43 16.00 13.97 -10.75
N GLY A 44 15.40 13.49 -11.83
CA GLY A 44 16.01 13.53 -13.17
C GLY A 44 16.37 14.95 -13.60
N HIS A 45 15.54 15.96 -13.30
CA HIS A 45 15.84 17.38 -13.54
C HIS A 45 17.03 17.88 -12.72
N LYS A 46 17.43 17.18 -11.66
CA LYS A 46 18.62 17.47 -10.84
C LYS A 46 19.83 16.62 -11.24
N GLY A 47 19.74 15.83 -12.30
CA GLY A 47 20.83 14.94 -12.73
C GLY A 47 21.06 13.74 -11.84
N VAL A 48 20.05 13.34 -11.04
CA VAL A 48 20.08 12.14 -10.22
C VAL A 48 19.65 10.95 -11.07
N VAL A 49 20.44 9.90 -11.09
CA VAL A 49 20.08 8.64 -11.76
C VAL A 49 19.15 7.86 -10.84
N SER A 50 18.01 7.45 -11.37
CA SER A 50 17.05 6.63 -10.60
C SER A 50 16.94 5.23 -11.17
N TYR A 51 16.81 4.24 -10.29
CA TYR A 51 16.62 2.84 -10.65
C TYR A 51 15.52 2.20 -9.83
N LEU A 52 14.69 1.39 -10.49
CA LEU A 52 13.63 0.61 -9.86
C LEU A 52 13.95 -0.88 -9.98
N ALA A 53 14.06 -1.57 -8.85
CA ALA A 53 14.04 -3.02 -8.76
C ALA A 53 12.69 -3.45 -8.18
N THR A 54 11.90 -4.23 -8.90
CA THR A 54 10.55 -4.59 -8.45
C THR A 54 10.08 -5.93 -8.99
N ASP A 55 9.24 -6.61 -8.22
CA ASP A 55 8.42 -7.75 -8.62
C ASP A 55 6.91 -7.44 -8.55
N HIS A 56 6.55 -6.18 -8.32
CA HIS A 56 5.18 -5.74 -8.16
C HIS A 56 4.44 -5.66 -9.52
N PRO A 57 3.51 -6.58 -9.82
CA PRO A 57 2.87 -6.66 -11.12
C PRO A 57 2.02 -5.44 -11.47
N HIS A 58 1.40 -4.82 -10.46
CA HIS A 58 0.48 -3.70 -10.67
C HIS A 58 1.14 -2.42 -11.18
N LEU A 59 2.48 -2.29 -11.09
CA LEU A 59 3.22 -1.19 -11.73
C LEU A 59 3.24 -1.30 -13.27
N PHE A 60 2.79 -2.43 -13.83
CA PHE A 60 2.84 -2.73 -15.27
C PHE A 60 1.46 -3.07 -15.86
N GLU A 61 0.42 -2.98 -15.05
CA GLU A 61 -0.97 -3.23 -15.42
C GLU A 61 -1.75 -1.92 -15.55
N THR A 62 -2.96 -2.00 -16.13
CA THR A 62 -3.88 -0.87 -16.18
C THR A 62 -4.13 -0.32 -14.77
N GLY A 63 -4.00 0.99 -14.59
CA GLY A 63 -4.09 1.65 -13.28
C GLY A 63 -2.74 1.82 -12.57
N GLY A 64 -1.68 1.21 -13.08
CA GLY A 64 -0.31 1.35 -12.57
C GLY A 64 0.75 1.52 -13.67
N GLU A 65 0.33 1.46 -14.92
CA GLU A 65 1.16 1.35 -16.11
C GLU A 65 2.18 2.46 -16.35
N ASN A 66 2.14 3.54 -15.59
CA ASN A 66 3.08 4.66 -15.77
C ASN A 66 3.93 5.00 -14.54
N TYR A 67 3.85 4.22 -13.49
CA TYR A 67 4.65 4.48 -12.28
C TYR A 67 6.16 4.24 -12.50
N HIS A 68 6.52 3.32 -13.40
CA HIS A 68 7.90 2.97 -13.69
C HIS A 68 8.55 3.83 -14.79
N VAL A 69 7.78 4.54 -15.60
CA VAL A 69 8.28 5.12 -16.86
C VAL A 69 9.27 6.28 -16.70
N ASP A 70 9.23 6.97 -15.57
CA ASP A 70 10.12 8.12 -15.30
C ASP A 70 11.41 7.71 -14.54
N PHE A 71 11.61 6.42 -14.24
CA PHE A 71 12.90 5.94 -13.75
C PHE A 71 13.95 5.95 -14.86
N GLY A 72 15.20 6.27 -14.51
CA GLY A 72 16.33 6.21 -15.45
C GLY A 72 16.68 4.79 -15.91
N GLY A 73 16.34 3.80 -15.11
CA GLY A 73 16.41 2.37 -15.42
C GLY A 73 15.49 1.60 -14.50
N TRP A 74 15.04 0.43 -14.94
CA TRP A 74 14.21 -0.44 -14.13
C TRP A 74 14.31 -1.90 -14.55
N ASN A 75 14.05 -2.79 -13.59
CA ASN A 75 13.88 -4.21 -13.83
C ASN A 75 12.61 -4.71 -13.17
N TYR A 76 11.78 -5.42 -13.92
CA TYR A 76 10.58 -6.10 -13.42
C TYR A 76 10.83 -7.60 -13.34
N VAL A 77 10.93 -8.09 -12.14
CA VAL A 77 10.98 -9.53 -11.83
C VAL A 77 9.59 -10.11 -11.95
N ARG A 78 9.46 -11.14 -12.78
CA ARG A 78 8.16 -11.73 -13.16
C ARG A 78 7.79 -12.89 -12.24
N GLY A 79 6.47 -13.11 -12.09
CA GLY A 79 5.91 -14.32 -11.51
C GLY A 79 5.31 -14.16 -10.12
N HIS A 80 5.28 -12.95 -9.57
CA HIS A 80 4.60 -12.69 -8.31
C HIS A 80 3.09 -12.59 -8.51
N GLU A 81 2.30 -12.90 -7.49
CA GLU A 81 0.84 -12.76 -7.45
C GLU A 81 0.13 -13.30 -8.71
N GLY A 82 -0.77 -12.50 -9.28
CA GLY A 82 -1.48 -12.80 -10.52
C GLY A 82 -0.73 -12.55 -11.81
N ASP A 83 0.58 -12.26 -11.77
CA ASP A 83 1.36 -11.96 -12.96
C ASP A 83 1.23 -13.04 -14.03
N LEU A 84 0.77 -12.65 -15.21
CA LEU A 84 0.59 -13.55 -16.36
C LEU A 84 1.92 -13.89 -17.06
N TRP A 85 2.90 -14.35 -16.27
CA TRP A 85 4.24 -14.64 -16.76
C TRP A 85 4.32 -15.88 -17.63
N ARG A 86 3.68 -16.97 -17.20
CA ARG A 86 3.70 -18.27 -17.90
C ARG A 86 2.34 -18.65 -18.44
N THR A 87 2.33 -19.32 -19.60
CA THR A 87 1.11 -19.80 -20.24
C THR A 87 0.82 -21.26 -19.96
N PHE A 88 1.78 -22.00 -19.36
CA PHE A 88 1.68 -23.41 -19.03
C PHE A 88 2.45 -23.72 -17.75
N GLU A 89 2.14 -24.83 -17.12
CA GLU A 89 2.86 -25.39 -15.98
C GLU A 89 4.07 -26.21 -16.49
N ASP A 90 5.21 -26.11 -15.79
CA ASP A 90 6.37 -26.97 -16.12
C ASP A 90 6.03 -28.43 -15.79
N PRO A 91 5.97 -29.32 -16.79
CA PRO A 91 5.57 -30.71 -16.59
C PRO A 91 6.58 -31.53 -15.78
N THR A 92 7.78 -30.99 -15.55
CA THR A 92 8.81 -31.63 -14.73
C THR A 92 8.75 -31.22 -13.26
N TRP A 93 7.87 -30.30 -12.91
CA TRP A 93 7.71 -29.86 -11.53
C TRP A 93 6.98 -30.94 -10.70
N ILE A 94 7.61 -31.35 -9.63
CA ILE A 94 7.11 -32.40 -8.73
C ILE A 94 6.56 -31.86 -7.40
N GLY A 95 6.42 -30.53 -7.30
CA GLY A 95 6.12 -29.83 -6.05
C GLY A 95 7.37 -29.57 -5.21
N SER A 96 7.24 -28.67 -4.26
CA SER A 96 8.26 -28.49 -3.21
C SER A 96 8.05 -29.53 -2.12
N PRO A 97 9.12 -30.16 -1.56
CA PRO A 97 8.98 -31.02 -0.40
C PRO A 97 8.35 -30.32 0.81
N ALA A 98 8.45 -28.99 0.88
CA ALA A 98 7.89 -28.16 1.92
C ALA A 98 6.47 -27.64 1.59
N MET A 99 6.03 -27.73 0.33
CA MET A 99 4.73 -27.27 -0.12
C MET A 99 4.16 -28.23 -1.15
N PRO A 100 3.20 -29.09 -0.78
CA PRO A 100 2.46 -29.89 -1.75
C PRO A 100 1.71 -28.96 -2.73
N ALA A 101 1.65 -29.40 -3.96
CA ALA A 101 1.46 -28.67 -5.18
C ALA A 101 0.08 -28.06 -5.44
N ARG A 102 -0.54 -27.39 -4.50
CA ARG A 102 -1.74 -26.63 -4.84
C ARG A 102 -1.76 -25.31 -4.09
N GLY A 103 -1.68 -24.21 -4.82
CA GLY A 103 -1.67 -22.88 -4.29
C GLY A 103 -2.87 -22.06 -4.71
N GLY A 104 -2.92 -20.86 -4.26
CA GLY A 104 -3.72 -19.70 -4.63
C GLY A 104 -5.15 -19.86 -5.13
N GLY A 105 -5.41 -20.76 -6.08
CA GLY A 105 -6.73 -20.98 -6.64
C GLY A 105 -7.77 -21.58 -5.67
N TRP A 106 -7.31 -22.23 -4.62
CA TRP A 106 -8.22 -22.92 -3.70
C TRP A 106 -9.18 -21.97 -2.97
N PHE A 107 -8.66 -20.88 -2.44
CA PHE A 107 -9.49 -19.97 -1.65
C PHE A 107 -10.57 -19.31 -2.49
N TRP A 108 -10.19 -18.79 -3.62
CA TRP A 108 -11.10 -18.10 -4.53
C TRP A 108 -12.07 -19.06 -5.23
N SER A 109 -11.62 -20.26 -5.59
CA SER A 109 -12.52 -21.29 -6.15
C SER A 109 -13.59 -21.73 -5.17
N ARG A 110 -13.32 -21.70 -3.85
CA ARG A 110 -14.31 -21.96 -2.80
C ARG A 110 -15.48 -20.96 -2.83
N TYR A 111 -15.23 -19.73 -3.29
CA TYR A 111 -16.24 -18.66 -3.43
C TYR A 111 -16.80 -18.52 -4.85
N GLY A 112 -16.47 -19.43 -5.75
CA GLY A 112 -16.93 -19.37 -7.14
C GLY A 112 -16.31 -18.26 -7.97
N ILE A 113 -15.20 -17.67 -7.49
CA ILE A 113 -14.46 -16.62 -8.19
C ILE A 113 -13.31 -17.28 -8.96
N ASP A 114 -13.32 -17.12 -10.27
CA ASP A 114 -12.25 -17.63 -11.15
C ASP A 114 -11.15 -16.56 -11.26
N THR A 115 -10.02 -16.77 -10.58
CA THR A 115 -9.08 -15.70 -10.29
C THR A 115 -7.78 -15.75 -11.05
N PRO A 116 -7.01 -14.63 -10.98
CA PRO A 116 -5.61 -14.52 -11.44
C PRO A 116 -4.65 -15.51 -10.78
N ALA A 117 -5.01 -16.11 -9.66
CA ALA A 117 -4.22 -17.14 -8.99
C ALA A 117 -3.79 -18.27 -9.93
N ARG A 118 -4.52 -18.53 -11.00
CA ARG A 118 -4.08 -19.45 -12.09
C ARG A 118 -2.79 -18.99 -12.78
N GLY A 119 -2.52 -17.69 -12.80
CA GLY A 119 -1.23 -17.16 -13.26
C GLY A 119 -0.10 -17.63 -12.36
N TYR A 120 -0.28 -17.46 -11.06
CA TYR A 120 0.69 -17.88 -10.05
C TYR A 120 0.91 -19.40 -10.04
N ASP A 121 -0.14 -20.20 -10.08
CA ASP A 121 -0.05 -21.66 -10.10
C ASP A 121 0.82 -22.18 -11.27
N ARG A 122 0.75 -21.51 -12.42
CA ARG A 122 1.66 -21.81 -13.54
C ARG A 122 3.08 -21.30 -13.29
N SER A 123 3.21 -20.07 -12.82
CA SER A 123 4.50 -19.41 -12.62
C SER A 123 5.35 -20.11 -11.57
N ARG A 124 4.76 -20.51 -10.44
CA ARG A 124 5.47 -21.19 -9.34
C ARG A 124 6.09 -22.54 -9.76
N THR A 125 5.54 -23.20 -10.78
CA THR A 125 6.14 -24.46 -11.26
C THR A 125 7.52 -24.28 -11.88
N PHE A 126 7.96 -23.04 -12.12
CA PHE A 126 9.30 -22.70 -12.59
C PHE A 126 10.25 -22.29 -11.45
N PHE A 127 9.79 -22.18 -10.21
CA PHE A 127 10.64 -21.92 -9.06
C PHE A 127 11.27 -23.24 -8.58
N ARG A 128 12.58 -23.36 -8.71
CA ARG A 128 13.35 -24.58 -8.38
C ARG A 128 14.13 -24.44 -7.09
N THR A 129 14.66 -23.26 -6.87
CA THR A 129 15.44 -22.88 -5.69
C THR A 129 14.84 -21.62 -5.08
N GLU A 130 15.34 -21.24 -3.92
CA GLU A 130 14.91 -20.00 -3.24
C GLU A 130 15.17 -18.76 -4.12
N GLU A 131 16.27 -18.76 -4.84
CA GLU A 131 16.68 -17.67 -5.73
C GLU A 131 15.76 -17.48 -6.95
N ASP A 132 14.89 -18.45 -7.24
CA ASP A 132 13.92 -18.33 -8.34
C ASP A 132 12.66 -17.57 -7.93
N TYR A 133 12.44 -17.37 -6.63
CA TYR A 133 11.30 -16.62 -6.15
C TYR A 133 11.44 -15.12 -6.42
N PRO A 134 10.32 -14.42 -6.69
CA PRO A 134 10.38 -13.01 -7.11
C PRO A 134 11.04 -12.08 -6.09
N GLY A 135 10.71 -12.16 -4.80
CA GLY A 135 11.31 -11.32 -3.78
C GLY A 135 12.84 -11.47 -3.69
N PRO A 136 13.39 -12.69 -3.54
CA PRO A 136 14.84 -12.95 -3.66
C PRO A 136 15.48 -12.37 -4.91
N GLN A 137 14.86 -12.52 -6.09
CA GLN A 137 15.38 -11.95 -7.34
C GLN A 137 15.39 -10.42 -7.32
N THR A 138 14.37 -9.78 -6.73
CA THR A 138 14.29 -8.33 -6.60
C THR A 138 15.41 -7.81 -5.70
N MET A 139 15.70 -8.48 -4.58
CA MET A 139 16.83 -8.13 -3.71
C MET A 139 18.19 -8.34 -4.39
N MET A 140 18.34 -9.42 -5.18
CA MET A 140 19.57 -9.62 -5.99
C MET A 140 19.76 -8.55 -7.05
N ASP A 141 18.69 -8.06 -7.65
CA ASP A 141 18.76 -6.99 -8.64
C ASP A 141 19.14 -5.64 -7.99
N ALA A 142 18.56 -5.34 -6.84
CA ALA A 142 18.93 -4.16 -6.04
C ALA A 142 20.41 -4.21 -5.59
N GLU A 143 20.89 -5.39 -5.12
CA GLU A 143 22.30 -5.61 -4.80
C GLU A 143 23.19 -5.36 -6.02
N ARG A 144 22.79 -5.88 -7.19
CA ARG A 144 23.53 -5.66 -8.44
C ARG A 144 23.63 -4.18 -8.81
N PHE A 145 22.55 -3.41 -8.66
CA PHE A 145 22.60 -1.96 -8.87
C PHE A 145 23.62 -1.31 -7.92
N LEU A 146 23.57 -1.62 -6.62
CA LEU A 146 24.52 -1.07 -5.64
C LEU A 146 25.97 -1.46 -5.96
N ARG A 147 26.24 -2.70 -6.38
CA ARG A 147 27.57 -3.19 -6.65
C ARG A 147 28.13 -2.66 -7.96
N ASP A 148 27.35 -2.72 -9.05
CA ASP A 148 27.85 -2.55 -10.40
C ASP A 148 27.52 -1.18 -11.00
N ALA A 149 26.41 -0.55 -10.62
CA ALA A 149 25.93 0.69 -11.23
C ALA A 149 26.18 1.93 -10.36
N SER A 150 25.86 1.88 -9.08
CA SER A 150 25.95 3.06 -8.19
C SER A 150 27.35 3.68 -8.16
N PRO A 151 28.48 2.92 -8.24
CA PRO A 151 29.83 3.53 -8.26
C PRO A 151 30.14 4.40 -9.48
N HIS A 152 29.30 4.33 -10.53
CA HIS A 152 29.46 5.16 -11.73
C HIS A 152 28.69 6.49 -11.67
N HIS A 153 27.99 6.76 -10.55
CA HIS A 153 27.12 7.91 -10.42
C HIS A 153 27.41 8.67 -9.11
N ASP A 154 27.63 9.97 -9.19
CA ASP A 154 27.82 10.83 -8.01
C ASP A 154 26.53 10.96 -7.19
N ARG A 155 25.38 10.85 -7.84
CA ARG A 155 24.05 10.98 -7.22
C ARG A 155 23.11 9.96 -7.85
N TRP A 156 22.50 9.14 -7.01
CA TRP A 156 21.57 8.10 -7.45
C TRP A 156 20.42 7.90 -6.45
N PHE A 157 19.33 7.38 -6.93
CA PHE A 157 18.14 6.99 -6.16
C PHE A 157 17.76 5.56 -6.56
N LEU A 158 17.86 4.64 -5.63
CA LEU A 158 17.38 3.27 -5.78
C LEU A 158 16.04 3.13 -5.08
N PHE A 159 15.02 2.73 -5.80
CA PHE A 159 13.73 2.34 -5.25
C PHE A 159 13.57 0.82 -5.41
N VAL A 160 13.56 0.13 -4.28
CA VAL A 160 13.28 -1.31 -4.23
C VAL A 160 11.83 -1.46 -3.83
N ASP A 161 10.97 -1.77 -4.79
CA ASP A 161 9.56 -2.05 -4.56
C ASP A 161 9.38 -3.58 -4.59
N GLU A 162 9.81 -4.19 -3.50
CA GLU A 162 9.70 -5.61 -3.26
C GLU A 162 8.33 -5.90 -2.66
N PHE A 163 7.58 -6.82 -3.26
CA PHE A 163 6.16 -6.99 -3.01
C PHE A 163 5.85 -7.93 -1.84
N ASP A 164 6.82 -8.75 -1.43
CA ASP A 164 6.65 -9.60 -0.24
C ASP A 164 6.62 -8.72 1.04
N PRO A 165 5.86 -9.06 2.06
CA PRO A 165 5.10 -10.32 2.25
C PRO A 165 3.66 -10.28 1.73
N HIS A 166 3.37 -9.60 0.61
CA HIS A 166 2.06 -9.73 -0.04
C HIS A 166 1.75 -11.19 -0.37
N GLU A 167 0.50 -11.55 -0.41
CA GLU A 167 0.11 -12.88 -0.92
C GLU A 167 0.49 -13.06 -2.40
N PRO A 168 0.85 -14.26 -2.81
CA PRO A 168 0.74 -15.55 -2.12
C PRO A 168 1.82 -15.73 -1.05
N PHE A 169 1.44 -16.25 0.12
CA PHE A 169 2.38 -16.55 1.21
C PHE A 169 3.13 -17.87 0.95
N ASP A 170 3.69 -17.97 -0.23
CA ASP A 170 4.43 -19.13 -0.72
C ASP A 170 5.93 -18.97 -0.46
N THR A 171 6.53 -19.88 0.26
CA THR A 171 7.94 -19.87 0.60
C THR A 171 8.58 -21.24 0.40
N PRO A 172 9.85 -21.30 -0.06
CA PRO A 172 10.58 -22.57 -0.13
C PRO A 172 11.12 -22.99 1.26
N ALA A 173 11.69 -24.20 1.33
CA ALA A 173 12.55 -24.56 2.46
C ALA A 173 13.82 -23.66 2.44
N PRO A 174 14.38 -23.23 3.59
CA PRO A 174 14.03 -23.69 4.95
C PRO A 174 12.89 -22.90 5.62
N TRP A 175 12.32 -21.91 4.97
CA TRP A 175 11.34 -20.98 5.55
C TRP A 175 9.96 -21.62 5.73
N ALA A 176 9.53 -22.39 4.73
CA ALA A 176 8.24 -23.05 4.74
C ALA A 176 8.04 -23.88 6.01
N GLY A 177 6.91 -23.65 6.70
CA GLY A 177 6.57 -24.35 7.93
C GLY A 177 7.32 -23.90 9.19
N MET A 178 8.21 -22.89 9.10
CA MET A 178 9.04 -22.43 10.22
C MET A 178 8.24 -22.06 11.47
N TYR A 179 7.04 -21.55 11.30
CA TYR A 179 6.16 -21.08 12.39
C TYR A 179 4.94 -21.98 12.62
N HIS A 180 4.91 -23.18 12.01
CA HIS A 180 3.84 -24.13 12.28
C HIS A 180 4.06 -24.87 13.59
N ASP A 181 2.98 -25.10 14.33
CA ASP A 181 3.00 -25.86 15.59
C ASP A 181 3.17 -27.38 15.37
N GLY A 182 3.20 -27.85 14.12
CA GLY A 182 3.31 -29.25 13.75
C GLY A 182 3.20 -29.45 12.23
N PRO A 183 3.21 -30.72 11.76
CA PRO A 183 3.03 -30.99 10.35
C PRO A 183 1.65 -30.54 9.90
N TRP A 184 1.61 -29.95 8.69
CA TRP A 184 0.37 -29.58 8.00
C TRP A 184 0.18 -30.56 6.84
N ASP A 185 -0.78 -31.44 6.97
CA ASP A 185 -1.03 -32.54 6.00
C ASP A 185 -2.09 -32.17 4.94
N GLU A 186 -2.69 -30.98 5.05
CA GLU A 186 -3.67 -30.47 4.11
C GLU A 186 -3.02 -29.55 3.06
N GLU A 187 -3.82 -29.07 2.12
CA GLU A 187 -3.42 -28.05 1.15
C GLU A 187 -3.03 -26.74 1.85
N TRP A 188 -1.88 -26.17 1.49
CA TRP A 188 -1.41 -24.95 2.09
C TRP A 188 -2.21 -23.75 1.64
N ILE A 189 -2.67 -22.95 2.61
CA ILE A 189 -3.40 -21.72 2.35
C ILE A 189 -2.39 -20.59 2.25
N ILE A 190 -2.00 -20.29 1.02
CA ILE A 190 -1.03 -19.23 0.72
C ILE A 190 -1.71 -17.90 0.34
N TRP A 191 -3.04 -17.89 0.27
CA TRP A 191 -3.83 -16.70 -0.01
C TRP A 191 -4.97 -16.57 0.99
N PRO A 192 -4.94 -15.57 1.88
CA PRO A 192 -6.00 -15.38 2.87
C PRO A 192 -7.29 -14.89 2.22
N PRO A 193 -8.44 -15.10 2.86
CA PRO A 193 -9.67 -14.44 2.44
C PRO A 193 -9.61 -12.93 2.67
N TYR A 194 -10.36 -12.16 1.87
CA TYR A 194 -10.57 -10.73 2.11
C TYR A 194 -11.97 -10.55 2.70
N ILE A 195 -12.12 -10.82 3.99
CA ILE A 195 -13.44 -10.89 4.64
C ILE A 195 -13.42 -10.42 6.10
N HIS A 196 -14.61 -10.06 6.56
CA HIS A 196 -14.96 -9.96 7.98
C HIS A 196 -15.54 -11.28 8.45
N GLY A 197 -15.09 -11.76 9.60
CA GLY A 197 -15.59 -13.01 10.18
C GLY A 197 -15.07 -14.23 9.44
N GLY A 198 -13.78 -14.35 9.23
CA GLY A 198 -13.17 -15.54 8.68
C GLY A 198 -13.37 -16.75 9.59
N VAL A 199 -12.77 -16.71 10.76
CA VAL A 199 -12.93 -17.75 11.78
C VAL A 199 -14.26 -17.61 12.52
N THR A 200 -14.61 -16.41 12.95
CA THR A 200 -15.86 -16.17 13.69
C THR A 200 -17.10 -16.41 12.85
N GLY A 201 -17.02 -16.28 11.53
CA GLY A 201 -18.09 -16.61 10.59
C GLY A 201 -18.07 -18.06 10.08
N GLY A 202 -17.08 -18.86 10.49
CA GLY A 202 -16.96 -20.26 10.09
C GLY A 202 -16.53 -20.48 8.63
N VAL A 203 -15.92 -19.48 8.01
CA VAL A 203 -15.40 -19.55 6.64
C VAL A 203 -14.09 -20.30 6.58
N ILE A 204 -13.22 -20.02 7.54
CA ILE A 204 -11.98 -20.74 7.82
C ILE A 204 -12.00 -21.25 9.26
N SER A 205 -11.31 -22.34 9.55
CA SER A 205 -11.13 -22.84 10.90
C SER A 205 -10.07 -22.01 11.65
N ALA A 206 -10.07 -22.10 12.97
CA ALA A 206 -9.03 -21.46 13.77
C ALA A 206 -7.62 -22.03 13.47
N GLU A 207 -7.54 -23.30 13.04
CA GLU A 207 -6.30 -23.93 12.62
C GLU A 207 -5.81 -23.39 11.29
N GLU A 208 -6.69 -23.27 10.29
CA GLU A 208 -6.38 -22.59 9.02
C GLU A 208 -5.93 -21.14 9.24
N GLY A 209 -6.57 -20.40 10.16
CA GLY A 209 -6.13 -19.05 10.54
C GLY A 209 -4.72 -19.01 11.12
N ARG A 210 -4.34 -19.97 11.98
CA ARG A 210 -2.96 -20.11 12.46
C ARG A 210 -1.99 -20.43 11.33
N HIS A 211 -2.38 -21.32 10.42
CA HIS A 211 -1.60 -21.69 9.26
C HIS A 211 -1.32 -20.50 8.33
N ILE A 212 -2.32 -19.67 8.04
CA ILE A 212 -2.16 -18.42 7.24
C ILE A 212 -1.13 -17.50 7.90
N ARG A 213 -1.26 -17.25 9.22
CA ARG A 213 -0.30 -16.40 9.95
C ARG A 213 1.11 -16.97 9.94
N ALA A 214 1.25 -18.27 10.06
CA ALA A 214 2.55 -18.94 10.00
C ALA A 214 3.22 -18.79 8.62
N ASN A 215 2.45 -18.91 7.56
CA ASN A 215 2.95 -18.71 6.20
C ASN A 215 3.37 -17.25 5.95
N TYR A 216 2.56 -16.28 6.41
CA TYR A 216 2.93 -14.87 6.35
C TYR A 216 4.25 -14.59 7.09
N GLY A 217 4.39 -15.10 8.33
CA GLY A 217 5.61 -14.95 9.11
C GLY A 217 6.83 -15.56 8.45
N ALA A 218 6.68 -16.73 7.82
CA ALA A 218 7.74 -17.39 7.07
C ALA A 218 8.21 -16.55 5.88
N LYS A 219 7.26 -15.96 5.15
CA LYS A 219 7.55 -15.10 4.00
C LYS A 219 8.27 -13.82 4.44
N LEU A 220 7.79 -13.17 5.49
CA LEU A 220 8.45 -11.99 6.06
C LEU A 220 9.88 -12.31 6.52
N THR A 221 10.11 -13.48 7.14
CA THR A 221 11.46 -13.90 7.58
C THR A 221 12.37 -14.18 6.39
N MET A 222 11.86 -14.76 5.31
CA MET A 222 12.61 -14.97 4.09
C MET A 222 13.09 -13.63 3.52
N ILE A 223 12.20 -12.67 3.36
CA ILE A 223 12.58 -11.39 2.75
C ILE A 223 13.49 -10.55 3.66
N ASP A 224 13.34 -10.62 4.99
CA ASP A 224 14.28 -10.02 5.93
C ASP A 224 15.71 -10.59 5.74
N HIS A 225 15.83 -11.90 5.55
CA HIS A 225 17.10 -12.53 5.21
C HIS A 225 17.70 -11.97 3.92
N TRP A 226 16.89 -11.86 2.86
CA TRP A 226 17.35 -11.34 1.57
C TRP A 226 17.67 -9.86 1.60
N PHE A 227 16.97 -9.06 2.40
CA PHE A 227 17.30 -7.67 2.66
C PHE A 227 18.70 -7.50 3.30
N GLY A 228 19.17 -8.50 4.04
CA GLY A 228 20.54 -8.54 4.56
C GLY A 228 21.62 -8.36 3.49
N ARG A 229 21.35 -8.71 2.22
CA ARG A 229 22.29 -8.49 1.09
C ARG A 229 22.45 -6.99 0.78
N ILE A 230 21.38 -6.22 0.91
CA ILE A 230 21.42 -4.76 0.74
C ILE A 230 22.26 -4.14 1.87
N LEU A 231 22.05 -4.58 3.11
CA LEU A 231 22.83 -4.12 4.26
C LEU A 231 24.32 -4.46 4.09
N ALA A 232 24.64 -5.65 3.57
CA ALA A 232 26.01 -6.04 3.26
C ALA A 232 26.66 -5.10 2.23
N MET A 233 25.94 -4.67 1.19
CA MET A 233 26.44 -3.67 0.24
C MET A 233 26.72 -2.31 0.89
N PHE A 234 25.88 -1.89 1.85
CA PHE A 234 26.11 -0.67 2.62
C PHE A 234 27.40 -0.76 3.43
N ASP A 235 27.67 -1.93 4.05
CA ASP A 235 28.90 -2.18 4.79
C ASP A 235 30.13 -2.26 3.85
N GLU A 236 30.05 -3.01 2.77
CA GLU A 236 31.16 -3.24 1.85
C GLU A 236 31.60 -1.97 1.09
N GLN A 237 30.64 -1.11 0.75
CA GLN A 237 30.91 0.12 0.00
C GLN A 237 30.97 1.38 0.87
N ASP A 238 30.84 1.23 2.21
CA ASP A 238 30.86 2.32 3.17
C ASP A 238 29.76 3.39 2.89
N LEU A 239 28.57 2.93 2.46
CA LEU A 239 27.49 3.82 2.07
C LEU A 239 26.84 4.55 3.25
N TRP A 240 26.98 4.04 4.47
CA TRP A 240 26.43 4.67 5.67
C TRP A 240 26.88 6.11 5.91
N LYS A 241 27.99 6.53 5.30
CA LYS A 241 28.56 7.87 5.47
C LYS A 241 27.83 8.96 4.68
N ASP A 242 27.21 8.60 3.54
CA ASP A 242 26.67 9.59 2.59
C ASP A 242 25.37 9.16 1.89
N THR A 243 24.83 8.00 2.25
CA THR A 243 23.60 7.45 1.68
C THR A 243 22.55 7.24 2.78
N ALA A 244 21.37 7.82 2.60
CA ALA A 244 20.22 7.55 3.46
C ALA A 244 19.54 6.25 3.02
N LEU A 245 19.20 5.38 3.98
CA LEU A 245 18.39 4.19 3.75
C LEU A 245 17.03 4.40 4.44
N ILE A 246 15.95 4.36 3.66
CA ILE A 246 14.57 4.44 4.15
C ILE A 246 13.91 3.09 3.90
N VAL A 247 13.42 2.44 4.95
CA VAL A 247 12.65 1.21 4.90
C VAL A 247 11.24 1.49 5.39
N CYS A 248 10.27 1.25 4.54
CA CYS A 248 8.86 1.47 4.83
C CYS A 248 8.01 0.39 4.15
N THR A 249 6.72 0.36 4.47
CA THR A 249 5.72 -0.37 3.69
C THR A 249 4.61 0.57 3.25
N ASP A 250 3.92 0.22 2.19
CA ASP A 250 2.78 0.97 1.67
C ASP A 250 1.59 0.96 2.66
N HIS A 251 1.27 -0.19 3.21
CA HIS A 251 0.25 -0.43 4.24
C HIS A 251 0.48 -1.79 4.91
N GLY A 252 -0.30 -2.10 5.92
CA GLY A 252 -0.30 -3.39 6.60
C GLY A 252 -1.28 -4.40 5.99
N HIS A 253 -1.60 -5.43 6.78
CA HIS A 253 -2.48 -6.54 6.39
C HIS A 253 -3.21 -7.09 7.60
N TYR A 254 -4.49 -7.45 7.45
CA TYR A 254 -5.24 -8.10 8.53
C TYR A 254 -5.01 -9.61 8.50
N LEU A 255 -4.66 -10.15 9.67
CA LEU A 255 -4.36 -11.57 9.88
C LEU A 255 -5.20 -12.20 11.00
N GLY A 256 -6.44 -11.73 11.15
CA GLY A 256 -7.39 -12.25 12.13
C GLY A 256 -7.56 -11.38 13.36
N GLU A 257 -7.20 -10.09 13.28
CA GLU A 257 -7.50 -9.12 14.33
C GLU A 257 -9.01 -8.91 14.46
N GLU A 258 -9.51 -8.95 15.69
CA GLU A 258 -10.94 -8.80 15.94
C GLU A 258 -11.36 -7.34 16.11
N ARG A 259 -12.48 -6.99 15.47
CA ARG A 259 -13.19 -5.73 15.67
C ARG A 259 -14.69 -6.02 15.70
N GLU A 260 -15.40 -5.44 16.66
CA GLU A 260 -16.84 -5.63 16.82
C GLU A 260 -17.27 -7.11 16.85
N GLY A 261 -16.44 -7.99 17.46
CA GLY A 261 -16.69 -9.43 17.58
C GLY A 261 -16.52 -10.23 16.29
N LYS A 262 -15.86 -9.65 15.27
CA LYS A 262 -15.51 -10.33 14.00
C LYS A 262 -14.04 -10.16 13.71
N ASP A 263 -13.39 -11.27 13.37
CA ASP A 263 -12.03 -11.25 12.87
C ASP A 263 -11.95 -10.73 11.43
N ILE A 264 -10.88 -10.01 11.12
CA ILE A 264 -10.66 -9.39 9.82
C ILE A 264 -9.48 -10.08 9.14
N TRP A 265 -9.62 -10.39 7.86
CA TRP A 265 -8.58 -11.04 7.06
C TRP A 265 -8.38 -10.34 5.73
N GLY A 266 -7.15 -10.28 5.27
CA GLY A 266 -6.81 -9.63 4.00
C GLY A 266 -6.92 -8.11 4.06
N LYS A 267 -7.49 -7.52 3.04
CA LYS A 267 -7.70 -6.06 2.90
C LYS A 267 -9.14 -5.76 2.52
N PRO A 268 -10.13 -6.13 3.35
CA PRO A 268 -11.54 -5.87 3.04
C PRO A 268 -11.86 -4.37 3.22
N GLY A 269 -13.05 -3.97 2.76
CA GLY A 269 -13.57 -2.62 2.96
C GLY A 269 -13.92 -2.33 4.41
N VAL A 270 -12.94 -1.87 5.18
CA VAL A 270 -13.05 -1.43 6.58
C VAL A 270 -12.34 -0.10 6.77
N PRO A 271 -12.56 0.63 7.87
CA PRO A 271 -11.67 1.72 8.26
C PRO A 271 -10.23 1.24 8.34
N GLN A 272 -9.29 2.15 8.18
CA GLN A 272 -7.87 1.85 8.38
C GLN A 272 -7.57 1.65 9.87
N PHE A 273 -7.93 0.49 10.42
CA PHE A 273 -7.50 0.13 11.77
C PHE A 273 -5.97 -0.01 11.85
N GLU A 274 -5.43 0.01 13.08
CA GLU A 274 -3.97 -0.02 13.29
C GLU A 274 -3.23 -1.12 12.51
N PRO A 275 -3.75 -2.36 12.36
CA PRO A 275 -3.03 -3.41 11.62
C PRO A 275 -2.78 -3.10 10.14
N ILE A 276 -3.59 -2.25 9.52
CA ILE A 276 -3.38 -1.83 8.12
C ILE A 276 -2.85 -0.41 8.00
N GLY A 277 -3.19 0.46 8.97
CA GLY A 277 -2.92 1.90 8.90
C GLY A 277 -1.63 2.33 9.56
N HIS A 278 -1.17 1.65 10.61
CA HIS A 278 0.04 1.98 11.34
C HIS A 278 1.21 1.14 10.80
N THR A 279 2.11 1.77 10.09
CA THR A 279 3.15 1.09 9.31
C THR A 279 4.56 1.38 9.83
N PRO A 280 5.51 0.44 9.67
CA PRO A 280 6.90 0.70 10.04
C PRO A 280 7.54 1.74 9.12
N LEU A 281 8.33 2.63 9.72
CA LEU A 281 9.26 3.52 9.02
C LEU A 281 10.59 3.50 9.76
N LEU A 282 11.62 2.97 9.11
CA LEU A 282 12.99 2.95 9.63
C LEU A 282 13.87 3.79 8.71
N VAL A 283 14.68 4.65 9.31
CA VAL A 283 15.58 5.52 8.54
C VAL A 283 16.98 5.43 9.12
N ALA A 284 17.93 5.03 8.29
CA ALA A 284 19.34 5.26 8.58
C ALA A 284 19.77 6.55 7.88
N TRP A 285 20.20 7.53 8.67
CA TRP A 285 20.59 8.85 8.20
C TRP A 285 22.10 9.05 8.33
N PRO A 286 22.78 9.54 7.28
CA PRO A 286 24.23 9.72 7.32
C PRO A 286 24.68 10.57 8.53
N ASN A 287 25.70 10.10 9.23
CA ASN A 287 26.29 10.77 10.40
C ASN A 287 25.37 10.92 11.63
N VAL A 288 24.20 10.30 11.63
CA VAL A 288 23.32 10.24 12.80
C VAL A 288 23.45 8.86 13.46
N PRO A 289 23.75 8.78 14.77
CA PRO A 289 23.80 7.49 15.47
C PRO A 289 22.47 6.76 15.37
N GLY A 290 22.51 5.49 15.00
CA GLY A 290 21.33 4.62 14.95
C GLY A 290 20.79 4.25 16.34
N GLY A 291 19.64 3.55 16.37
CA GLY A 291 19.01 2.97 17.56
C GLY A 291 18.08 3.92 18.34
N GLY A 292 17.84 5.13 17.82
CA GLY A 292 16.83 6.04 18.38
C GLY A 292 15.41 5.71 17.90
N THR A 293 14.42 6.17 18.67
CA THR A 293 13.00 6.19 18.26
C THR A 293 12.48 7.61 18.22
N ASN A 294 11.52 7.87 17.33
CA ASN A 294 10.87 9.17 17.21
C ASN A 294 9.34 8.95 17.12
N ASP A 295 8.60 9.66 17.96
CA ASP A 295 7.14 9.54 18.08
C ASP A 295 6.37 10.61 17.28
N ALA A 296 7.08 11.43 16.48
CA ALA A 296 6.43 12.40 15.61
C ALA A 296 5.47 11.71 14.64
N LEU A 297 4.30 12.29 14.45
CA LEU A 297 3.34 11.85 13.46
C LEU A 297 3.90 12.06 12.05
N THR A 298 3.88 11.01 11.24
CA THR A 298 4.36 11.01 9.85
C THR A 298 3.46 10.16 8.97
N THR A 299 3.53 10.33 7.64
CA THR A 299 2.71 9.55 6.69
C THR A 299 3.43 9.36 5.36
N ASN A 300 2.95 8.48 4.51
CA ASN A 300 3.60 8.09 3.25
C ASN A 300 3.99 9.27 2.34
N VAL A 301 3.17 10.32 2.26
CA VAL A 301 3.50 11.52 1.46
C VAL A 301 4.76 12.26 1.96
N ASP A 302 5.15 12.05 3.22
CA ASP A 302 6.35 12.67 3.79
C ASP A 302 7.64 12.05 3.26
N ILE A 303 7.58 10.81 2.78
CA ILE A 303 8.71 10.12 2.14
C ILE A 303 9.09 10.85 0.85
N PHE A 304 8.12 11.20 0.00
CA PHE A 304 8.33 12.02 -1.19
C PHE A 304 9.03 13.34 -0.86
N ALA A 305 8.47 14.09 0.11
CA ALA A 305 9.02 15.39 0.51
C ALA A 305 10.44 15.26 1.06
N THR A 306 10.72 14.18 1.77
CA THR A 306 12.05 13.88 2.31
C THR A 306 13.06 13.60 1.20
N ILE A 307 12.70 12.76 0.22
CA ILE A 307 13.57 12.48 -0.92
C ILE A 307 13.83 13.76 -1.73
N ALA A 308 12.81 14.58 -1.99
CA ALA A 308 12.98 15.84 -2.67
C ALA A 308 13.94 16.79 -1.90
N ASP A 309 13.82 16.86 -0.59
CA ASP A 309 14.65 17.69 0.29
C ASP A 309 16.11 17.22 0.30
N ILE A 310 16.38 15.91 0.41
CA ILE A 310 17.71 15.29 0.32
C ILE A 310 18.48 15.80 -0.92
N TYR A 311 17.79 15.91 -2.05
CA TYR A 311 18.41 16.33 -3.31
C TYR A 311 18.27 17.82 -3.62
N GLY A 312 17.69 18.61 -2.71
CA GLY A 312 17.43 20.04 -2.92
C GLY A 312 16.55 20.29 -4.14
N ALA A 313 15.57 19.42 -4.35
CA ALA A 313 14.65 19.48 -5.49
C ALA A 313 13.39 20.28 -5.12
N SER A 314 12.93 21.10 -6.07
CA SER A 314 11.66 21.82 -5.95
C SER A 314 10.60 21.12 -6.78
N VAL A 315 9.40 21.01 -6.23
CA VAL A 315 8.24 20.38 -6.87
C VAL A 315 7.26 21.45 -7.32
N GLN A 316 6.70 21.30 -8.50
CA GLN A 316 5.81 22.31 -9.10
C GLN A 316 4.32 21.95 -8.98
N HIS A 317 3.99 20.67 -8.75
CA HIS A 317 2.61 20.25 -8.53
C HIS A 317 2.23 20.26 -7.06
N ARG A 318 0.95 20.08 -6.78
CA ARG A 318 0.41 19.99 -5.42
C ARG A 318 0.99 18.77 -4.69
N THR A 319 1.51 19.00 -3.49
CA THR A 319 1.97 17.94 -2.57
C THR A 319 1.45 18.19 -1.16
N HIS A 320 1.30 17.12 -0.37
CA HIS A 320 0.82 17.17 1.01
C HIS A 320 1.89 16.71 2.02
N GLY A 321 3.06 16.32 1.52
CA GLY A 321 4.18 15.82 2.31
C GLY A 321 4.94 16.92 3.06
N LYS A 322 5.55 16.53 4.16
CA LYS A 322 6.49 17.30 4.97
C LYS A 322 7.80 16.53 5.06
N SER A 323 8.94 17.19 4.82
CA SER A 323 10.25 16.54 4.95
C SER A 323 10.50 16.02 6.36
N LEU A 324 11.03 14.79 6.46
CA LEU A 324 11.48 14.18 7.71
C LEU A 324 12.87 14.71 8.15
N VAL A 325 13.60 15.39 7.28
CA VAL A 325 14.97 15.87 7.55
C VAL A 325 15.07 16.64 8.88
N PRO A 326 14.15 17.58 9.21
CA PRO A 326 14.19 18.27 10.49
C PRO A 326 14.09 17.35 11.73
N LEU A 327 13.35 16.22 11.61
CA LEU A 327 13.26 15.22 12.68
C LEU A 327 14.55 14.41 12.77
N LEU A 328 15.11 14.01 11.63
CA LEU A 328 16.32 13.19 11.54
C LEU A 328 17.55 13.95 12.02
N GLU A 329 17.62 15.24 11.77
CA GLU A 329 18.72 16.13 12.23
C GLU A 329 18.48 16.69 13.65
N GLY A 330 17.34 16.40 14.27
CA GLY A 330 17.01 16.86 15.62
C GLY A 330 16.71 18.37 15.72
N SER A 331 16.46 19.04 14.60
CA SER A 331 16.09 20.46 14.55
C SER A 331 14.62 20.72 14.84
N SER A 332 13.79 19.69 14.77
CA SER A 332 12.36 19.73 15.15
C SER A 332 11.94 18.44 15.85
N THR A 333 10.90 18.52 16.66
CA THR A 333 10.25 17.36 17.31
C THR A 333 8.93 16.95 16.65
N ALA A 334 8.41 17.74 15.72
CA ALA A 334 7.19 17.47 14.98
C ALA A 334 7.23 18.14 13.61
N ILE A 335 6.55 17.57 12.64
CA ILE A 335 6.41 18.12 11.28
C ILE A 335 4.95 18.32 10.88
N ARG A 336 4.01 17.63 11.53
CA ARG A 336 2.57 17.73 11.25
C ARG A 336 1.74 17.57 12.51
N GLU A 337 0.56 18.14 12.49
CA GLU A 337 -0.43 18.05 13.58
C GLU A 337 -1.47 16.98 13.32
N TRP A 338 -1.63 16.54 12.09
CA TRP A 338 -2.59 15.52 11.67
C TRP A 338 -2.09 14.75 10.44
N ALA A 339 -2.66 13.56 10.25
CA ALA A 339 -2.51 12.76 9.04
C ALA A 339 -3.89 12.27 8.58
N LEU A 340 -4.10 12.30 7.25
CA LEU A 340 -5.29 11.79 6.59
C LEU A 340 -5.00 10.45 5.94
N GLY A 341 -6.00 9.57 5.90
CA GLY A 341 -5.96 8.32 5.17
C GLY A 341 -7.35 7.85 4.75
N GLY A 342 -7.39 6.89 3.86
CA GLY A 342 -8.64 6.31 3.40
C GLY A 342 -8.55 5.60 2.06
N VAL A 343 -9.72 5.14 1.61
CA VAL A 343 -9.95 4.56 0.29
C VAL A 343 -10.99 5.41 -0.42
N TRP A 344 -10.81 5.69 -1.70
CA TRP A 344 -11.76 6.48 -2.47
C TRP A 344 -13.18 5.90 -2.38
N GLY A 345 -14.15 6.75 -2.06
CA GLY A 345 -15.54 6.35 -1.92
C GLY A 345 -15.87 5.56 -0.64
N ASN A 346 -14.90 5.39 0.26
CA ASN A 346 -15.07 4.69 1.54
C ASN A 346 -14.89 5.67 2.72
N TRP A 347 -14.39 5.21 3.88
CA TRP A 347 -14.13 6.12 5.01
C TRP A 347 -13.06 7.15 4.67
N VAL A 348 -13.23 8.34 5.20
CA VAL A 348 -12.17 9.35 5.32
C VAL A 348 -11.72 9.34 6.77
N GLN A 349 -10.43 9.14 7.00
CA GLN A 349 -9.86 8.99 8.32
C GLN A 349 -8.87 10.09 8.62
N ILE A 350 -8.84 10.55 9.87
CA ILE A 350 -7.85 11.49 10.39
C ILE A 350 -7.33 11.02 11.74
N THR A 351 -6.06 11.30 11.99
CA THR A 351 -5.45 11.15 13.31
C THR A 351 -4.57 12.33 13.64
N ASP A 352 -4.51 12.70 14.93
CA ASP A 352 -3.52 13.64 15.49
C ASP A 352 -2.33 12.91 16.15
N GLY A 353 -2.26 11.56 15.96
CA GLY A 353 -1.27 10.69 16.58
C GLY A 353 -1.73 10.09 17.91
N ARG A 354 -2.83 10.56 18.48
CA ARG A 354 -3.47 10.02 19.66
C ARG A 354 -4.92 9.62 19.40
N MET A 355 -5.72 10.59 18.95
CA MET A 355 -7.09 10.33 18.55
C MET A 355 -7.14 9.91 17.09
N LYS A 356 -7.99 8.96 16.76
CA LYS A 356 -8.19 8.47 15.40
C LYS A 356 -9.67 8.44 15.09
N TYR A 357 -10.06 9.13 14.03
CA TYR A 357 -11.46 9.27 13.65
C TYR A 357 -11.66 8.83 12.20
N ALA A 358 -12.54 7.87 11.99
CA ALA A 358 -12.93 7.39 10.67
C ALA A 358 -14.40 7.73 10.40
N ARG A 359 -14.65 8.53 9.37
CA ARG A 359 -15.98 9.00 9.03
C ARG A 359 -16.43 8.46 7.68
N SER A 360 -17.57 7.76 7.66
CA SER A 360 -18.22 7.27 6.44
C SER A 360 -19.22 8.30 5.89
N ALA A 361 -19.76 8.01 4.71
CA ALA A 361 -20.92 8.72 4.18
C ALA A 361 -22.09 8.71 5.19
N VAL A 362 -22.93 9.77 5.20
CA VAL A 362 -23.99 9.93 6.21
C VAL A 362 -25.35 9.37 5.76
N GLU A 363 -25.76 9.60 4.52
CA GLU A 363 -27.07 9.15 4.00
C GLU A 363 -26.95 8.19 2.84
N SER A 364 -26.09 8.53 1.90
CA SER A 364 -25.74 7.71 0.74
C SER A 364 -24.28 7.98 0.40
N ASN A 365 -23.63 7.08 -0.36
CA ASN A 365 -22.25 7.30 -0.77
C ASN A 365 -22.14 8.33 -1.91
N SER A 366 -22.81 9.46 -1.74
CA SER A 366 -23.00 10.53 -2.73
C SER A 366 -23.13 11.88 -1.99
N PRO A 367 -22.71 13.00 -2.60
CA PRO A 367 -22.05 13.10 -3.91
C PRO A 367 -20.59 12.60 -3.89
N LEU A 368 -20.14 12.04 -5.00
CA LEU A 368 -18.78 11.57 -5.18
C LEU A 368 -18.42 11.69 -6.66
N SER A 369 -17.18 12.03 -6.99
CA SER A 369 -16.71 12.08 -8.37
C SER A 369 -15.31 11.51 -8.51
N ILE A 370 -15.01 11.02 -9.71
CA ILE A 370 -13.63 10.81 -10.15
C ILE A 370 -13.17 12.09 -10.85
N TRP A 371 -11.98 12.56 -10.48
CA TRP A 371 -11.31 13.73 -11.01
C TRP A 371 -10.00 13.29 -11.63
N SER A 372 -9.97 13.02 -12.93
CA SER A 372 -8.80 12.43 -13.56
C SER A 372 -8.81 12.67 -15.07
N ASN A 373 -7.63 12.81 -15.67
CA ASN A 373 -7.44 12.74 -17.12
C ASN A 373 -7.02 11.34 -17.59
N ARG A 374 -6.77 10.44 -16.67
CA ARG A 374 -6.42 9.03 -16.93
C ARG A 374 -7.39 8.10 -16.21
N TRP A 375 -8.52 7.83 -16.82
CA TRP A 375 -9.52 6.91 -16.28
C TRP A 375 -9.09 5.46 -16.45
N SER A 376 -7.91 5.14 -15.96
CA SER A 376 -7.46 3.77 -15.84
C SER A 376 -7.61 3.32 -14.39
N THR A 377 -8.10 2.13 -14.19
CA THR A 377 -8.30 1.51 -12.89
C THR A 377 -7.64 0.15 -12.87
N MET A 378 -7.55 -0.45 -11.68
CA MET A 378 -7.12 -1.83 -11.54
C MET A 378 -7.83 -2.73 -12.56
N PRO A 379 -7.11 -3.61 -13.28
CA PRO A 379 -7.72 -4.55 -14.19
C PRO A 379 -8.78 -5.38 -13.49
N ILE A 380 -9.90 -5.58 -14.15
CA ILE A 380 -10.96 -6.45 -13.62
C ILE A 380 -10.57 -7.89 -13.90
N HIS A 381 -9.89 -8.49 -12.96
CA HIS A 381 -9.63 -9.92 -12.97
C HIS A 381 -10.70 -10.71 -12.21
N PHE A 382 -11.63 -10.02 -11.55
CA PHE A 382 -12.63 -10.59 -10.68
C PHE A 382 -14.01 -10.24 -11.19
N ASP A 383 -14.84 -11.25 -11.44
CA ASP A 383 -16.25 -11.04 -11.67
C ASP A 383 -16.87 -10.32 -10.46
N GLY A 384 -17.44 -9.14 -10.69
CA GLY A 384 -18.08 -8.33 -9.67
C GLY A 384 -17.25 -7.17 -9.10
N ILE A 385 -15.94 -7.08 -9.38
CA ILE A 385 -15.22 -5.82 -9.19
C ILE A 385 -15.56 -4.92 -10.38
N VAL A 386 -16.07 -3.77 -10.05
CA VAL A 386 -16.61 -2.85 -11.02
C VAL A 386 -15.50 -2.13 -11.74
N GLY A 387 -15.44 -2.30 -13.04
CA GLY A 387 -14.68 -1.39 -13.89
C GLY A 387 -15.23 0.02 -13.86
N MET A 388 -14.50 0.93 -14.48
CA MET A 388 -15.02 2.28 -14.72
C MET A 388 -16.43 2.18 -15.31
N PRO A 389 -17.40 2.92 -14.80
CA PRO A 389 -18.69 3.02 -15.44
C PRO A 389 -18.47 3.54 -16.85
N PRO A 390 -19.28 3.13 -17.83
CA PRO A 390 -19.20 3.72 -19.16
C PRO A 390 -19.31 5.22 -19.02
N PRO A 391 -18.54 5.99 -19.81
CA PRO A 391 -18.67 7.43 -19.86
C PRO A 391 -20.13 7.76 -20.15
N ASP A 392 -20.85 8.13 -19.13
CA ASP A 392 -22.24 8.50 -19.27
C ASP A 392 -22.37 10.01 -19.58
N GLN A 393 -23.58 10.48 -19.71
CA GLN A 393 -23.85 11.87 -20.03
C GLN A 393 -23.48 12.86 -18.91
N ARG A 394 -23.04 12.38 -17.74
CA ARG A 394 -22.66 13.19 -16.58
C ARG A 394 -21.18 13.56 -16.57
N ALA A 395 -20.35 12.80 -17.28
CA ALA A 395 -18.93 13.12 -17.41
C ALA A 395 -18.76 14.49 -18.11
N ARG A 396 -17.93 15.36 -17.55
CA ARG A 396 -17.71 16.70 -18.09
C ARG A 396 -16.29 17.18 -17.85
N LEU A 397 -15.86 18.13 -18.68
CA LEU A 397 -14.65 18.87 -18.42
C LEU A 397 -14.87 19.82 -17.25
N ASP A 398 -13.96 19.80 -16.31
CA ASP A 398 -13.96 20.64 -15.09
C ASP A 398 -12.51 21.03 -14.77
N THR A 399 -12.27 21.71 -13.67
CA THR A 399 -10.92 22.00 -13.17
C THR A 399 -10.65 21.23 -11.88
N MET A 400 -9.41 20.78 -11.71
CA MET A 400 -8.97 20.10 -10.49
C MET A 400 -9.17 21.03 -9.29
N PRO A 401 -9.82 20.60 -8.19
CA PRO A 401 -9.98 21.44 -7.01
C PRO A 401 -8.68 22.08 -6.55
N GLY A 402 -8.72 23.37 -6.25
CA GLY A 402 -7.54 24.15 -5.85
C GLY A 402 -6.55 24.50 -6.96
N SER A 403 -6.88 24.27 -8.23
CA SER A 403 -6.00 24.56 -9.36
C SER A 403 -6.76 24.95 -10.64
N ASP A 404 -6.01 25.39 -11.66
CA ASP A 404 -6.54 25.66 -13.00
C ASP A 404 -6.36 24.46 -13.96
N ILE A 405 -5.99 23.29 -13.45
CA ILE A 405 -5.71 22.10 -14.26
C ILE A 405 -7.03 21.54 -14.80
N PRO A 406 -7.21 21.43 -16.13
CA PRO A 406 -8.41 20.85 -16.71
C PRO A 406 -8.42 19.33 -16.52
N VAL A 407 -9.53 18.81 -16.01
CA VAL A 407 -9.74 17.38 -15.77
C VAL A 407 -11.09 16.92 -16.29
N LEU A 408 -11.23 15.63 -16.52
CA LEU A 408 -12.53 14.98 -16.66
C LEU A 408 -13.06 14.66 -15.28
N ARG A 409 -14.24 15.19 -14.97
CA ARG A 409 -14.97 14.84 -13.75
C ARG A 409 -16.11 13.90 -14.10
N GLN A 410 -16.15 12.73 -13.46
CA GLN A 410 -17.26 11.80 -13.51
C GLN A 410 -17.99 11.80 -12.18
N PRO A 411 -19.14 12.46 -12.05
CA PRO A 411 -19.94 12.41 -10.82
C PRO A 411 -20.73 11.10 -10.74
N PHE A 412 -20.91 10.64 -9.51
CA PHE A 412 -21.75 9.50 -9.14
C PHE A 412 -22.91 9.96 -8.27
N GLU A 413 -24.07 9.37 -8.50
CA GLU A 413 -25.30 9.62 -7.75
C GLU A 413 -25.64 8.40 -6.89
N SER A 414 -26.58 8.57 -5.97
CA SER A 414 -27.09 7.48 -5.15
C SER A 414 -27.65 6.35 -6.02
N GLY A 415 -27.17 5.13 -5.81
CA GLY A 415 -27.58 3.95 -6.57
C GLY A 415 -26.69 3.63 -7.76
N ASP A 416 -25.74 4.49 -8.12
CA ASP A 416 -24.76 4.18 -9.14
C ASP A 416 -23.79 3.10 -8.66
N GLN A 417 -23.36 2.26 -9.61
CA GLN A 417 -22.27 1.34 -9.40
C GLN A 417 -20.94 2.12 -9.47
N MET A 418 -20.14 2.05 -8.40
CA MET A 418 -18.90 2.79 -8.25
C MET A 418 -17.70 1.84 -8.28
N PRO A 419 -16.56 2.23 -8.87
CA PRO A 419 -15.33 1.44 -8.87
C PRO A 419 -14.60 1.57 -7.51
N ILE A 420 -15.26 1.17 -6.43
CA ILE A 420 -14.72 1.22 -5.07
C ILE A 420 -13.95 -0.06 -4.79
N TRP A 421 -12.71 0.09 -4.30
CA TRP A 421 -12.01 -1.02 -3.69
C TRP A 421 -12.66 -1.36 -2.36
N ALA A 422 -13.51 -2.38 -2.33
CA ALA A 422 -14.06 -2.90 -1.10
C ALA A 422 -14.63 -4.31 -1.31
N PHE A 423 -14.10 -5.26 -0.58
CA PHE A 423 -14.76 -6.54 -0.37
C PHE A 423 -15.60 -6.40 0.91
N GLY A 424 -16.85 -5.99 0.79
CA GLY A 424 -17.75 -5.82 1.93
C GLY A 424 -18.72 -4.65 1.78
N ASP A 425 -19.48 -4.41 2.84
CA ASP A 425 -20.52 -3.37 2.86
C ASP A 425 -19.93 -1.96 2.75
N ASN A 426 -20.40 -1.20 1.78
CA ASN A 426 -20.20 0.23 1.76
C ASN A 426 -20.79 0.81 3.05
N ALA A 427 -19.93 1.32 3.92
CA ALA A 427 -20.40 1.87 5.17
C ALA A 427 -21.09 3.21 4.95
N VAL A 428 -22.35 3.26 5.33
CA VAL A 428 -23.10 4.50 5.46
C VAL A 428 -23.54 4.62 6.91
N GLY A 429 -23.28 5.78 7.52
CA GLY A 429 -23.66 6.06 8.90
C GLY A 429 -22.84 5.32 9.96
N LYS A 430 -21.74 4.67 9.59
CA LYS A 430 -20.82 4.00 10.54
C LYS A 430 -19.56 4.84 10.72
N HIS A 431 -19.46 5.49 11.87
CA HIS A 431 -18.30 6.30 12.25
C HIS A 431 -17.54 5.60 13.38
N TYR A 432 -16.24 5.86 13.48
CA TYR A 432 -15.39 5.29 14.52
C TYR A 432 -14.48 6.36 15.11
N LEU A 433 -14.37 6.36 16.42
CA LEU A 433 -13.48 7.24 17.17
C LEU A 433 -12.74 6.42 18.22
N PHE A 434 -11.42 6.50 18.23
CA PHE A 434 -10.55 5.79 19.17
C PHE A 434 -9.57 6.75 19.84
N ASP A 435 -9.24 6.50 21.11
CA ASP A 435 -8.10 7.10 21.81
C ASP A 435 -6.99 6.05 21.91
N LEU A 436 -6.06 6.07 20.96
CA LEU A 436 -5.00 5.07 20.83
C LEU A 436 -4.05 5.05 22.02
N ALA A 437 -4.02 6.10 22.84
CA ALA A 437 -3.19 6.12 24.05
C ALA A 437 -3.69 5.20 25.15
N VAL A 438 -5.01 4.91 25.18
CA VAL A 438 -5.65 4.05 26.17
C VAL A 438 -6.26 2.79 25.56
N ASP A 439 -6.51 2.81 24.26
CA ASP A 439 -7.10 1.73 23.48
C ASP A 439 -6.34 1.53 22.16
N PRO A 440 -5.08 1.07 22.20
CA PRO A 440 -4.28 0.82 21.01
C PRO A 440 -4.82 -0.33 20.15
N GLY A 441 -5.71 -1.15 20.71
CA GLY A 441 -6.41 -2.24 20.02
C GLY A 441 -7.66 -1.78 19.27
N GLU A 442 -8.11 -0.50 19.40
CA GLU A 442 -9.31 0.03 18.75
C GLU A 442 -10.57 -0.82 19.02
N GLU A 443 -10.71 -1.24 20.28
CA GLU A 443 -11.81 -2.11 20.73
C GLU A 443 -13.05 -1.31 21.15
N GLU A 444 -12.87 -0.06 21.64
CA GLU A 444 -13.92 0.79 22.18
C GLU A 444 -14.22 2.00 21.27
N ASN A 445 -15.29 1.91 20.51
CA ASN A 445 -15.73 3.02 19.66
C ASN A 445 -16.36 4.14 20.50
N ARG A 446 -15.75 5.33 20.53
CA ARG A 446 -16.12 6.50 21.33
C ARG A 446 -16.94 7.56 20.58
N VAL A 447 -17.55 7.21 19.46
CA VAL A 447 -18.46 8.10 18.71
C VAL A 447 -19.61 8.54 19.62
N GLY A 448 -19.92 9.83 19.62
CA GLY A 448 -20.89 10.48 20.53
C GLY A 448 -20.27 11.11 21.79
N GLU A 449 -18.99 10.86 22.08
CA GLU A 449 -18.28 11.50 23.17
C GLU A 449 -17.78 12.91 22.79
N GLN A 450 -17.35 13.67 23.82
CA GLN A 450 -16.92 15.07 23.64
C GLN A 450 -15.80 15.24 22.60
N GLY A 451 -14.84 14.31 22.53
CA GLY A 451 -13.70 14.36 21.61
C GLY A 451 -14.07 14.26 20.12
N GLU A 452 -15.23 13.72 19.79
CA GLU A 452 -15.67 13.58 18.40
C GLU A 452 -15.81 14.93 17.69
N ARG A 453 -16.32 15.96 18.39
CA ARG A 453 -16.49 17.30 17.79
C ARG A 453 -15.16 17.92 17.39
N ASP A 454 -14.13 17.73 18.20
CA ASP A 454 -12.79 18.26 17.94
C ASP A 454 -12.18 17.54 16.72
N MET A 455 -12.38 16.23 16.60
CA MET A 455 -11.90 15.45 15.46
C MET A 455 -12.67 15.74 14.17
N ILE A 456 -13.97 16.03 14.23
CA ILE A 456 -14.76 16.51 13.07
C ILE A 456 -14.23 17.85 12.58
N GLU A 457 -13.97 18.79 13.48
CA GLU A 457 -13.41 20.09 13.10
C GLU A 457 -12.01 19.96 12.54
N LEU A 458 -11.16 19.12 13.14
CA LEU A 458 -9.81 18.83 12.63
C LEU A 458 -9.89 18.23 11.22
N LEU A 459 -10.78 17.25 10.99
CA LEU A 459 -11.02 16.64 9.68
C LEU A 459 -11.47 17.67 8.65
N ARG A 460 -12.41 18.55 9.01
CA ARG A 460 -12.90 19.62 8.13
C ARG A 460 -11.77 20.57 7.71
N VAL A 461 -10.98 21.04 8.68
CA VAL A 461 -9.84 21.93 8.44
C VAL A 461 -8.77 21.24 7.58
N ALA A 462 -8.47 19.99 7.88
CA ALA A 462 -7.50 19.20 7.12
C ALA A 462 -7.91 19.04 5.64
N LEU A 463 -9.17 18.64 5.38
CA LEU A 463 -9.69 18.48 4.03
C LEU A 463 -9.69 19.80 3.24
N GLN A 464 -10.05 20.91 3.88
CA GLN A 464 -10.00 22.24 3.25
C GLN A 464 -8.56 22.68 2.94
N SER A 465 -7.62 22.38 3.82
CA SER A 465 -6.22 22.79 3.67
C SER A 465 -5.47 22.11 2.53
N ILE A 466 -5.99 20.97 2.05
CA ILE A 466 -5.44 20.21 0.92
C ILE A 466 -6.27 20.33 -0.35
N ASP A 467 -7.21 21.28 -0.40
CA ASP A 467 -8.09 21.49 -1.55
C ASP A 467 -8.88 20.23 -1.96
N SER A 468 -9.35 19.46 -0.98
CA SER A 468 -10.17 18.28 -1.28
C SER A 468 -11.45 18.69 -2.04
N PRO A 469 -11.99 17.80 -2.90
CA PRO A 469 -13.28 18.11 -3.53
C PRO A 469 -14.34 18.43 -2.49
N GLY A 470 -15.04 19.57 -2.64
CA GLY A 470 -16.06 20.00 -1.69
C GLY A 470 -17.17 18.97 -1.45
N GLU A 471 -17.44 18.15 -2.46
CA GLU A 471 -18.38 17.03 -2.36
C GLU A 471 -17.96 15.96 -1.33
N GLN A 472 -16.68 15.84 -0.99
CA GLN A 472 -16.23 14.92 0.08
C GLN A 472 -16.75 15.39 1.45
N LEU A 473 -16.76 16.71 1.70
CA LEU A 473 -17.30 17.26 2.96
C LEU A 473 -18.81 16.99 3.04
N SER A 474 -19.54 17.26 1.96
CA SER A 474 -20.99 16.99 1.88
C SER A 474 -21.30 15.50 2.06
N ARG A 475 -20.55 14.62 1.40
CA ARG A 475 -20.72 13.17 1.48
C ARG A 475 -20.61 12.64 2.91
N ILE A 476 -19.64 13.14 3.66
CA ILE A 476 -19.43 12.72 5.06
C ILE A 476 -20.10 13.66 6.08
N GLY A 477 -20.90 14.66 5.64
CA GLY A 477 -21.74 15.52 6.47
C GLY A 477 -20.96 16.41 7.45
N ILE A 478 -19.95 17.14 6.94
CA ILE A 478 -19.13 18.09 7.71
C ILE A 478 -18.91 19.42 6.97
N ASP A 479 -19.85 19.79 6.11
CA ASP A 479 -19.82 21.05 5.35
C ASP A 479 -19.64 22.31 6.22
#